data_ce769218d8af48196b4da89ef239e2de
#
_entry.id   ce769218d8af48196b4da89ef239e2de
#
_cell.length_a   1.000
_cell.length_b   1.000
_cell.length_c   1.000
_cell.angle_alpha   90.00
_cell.angle_beta   90.00
_cell.angle_gamma   90.00
#
_symmetry.space_group_name_H-M   'P 1'
#
loop_
_entity.id
_entity.type
_entity.pdbx_description
1 polymer ?
#
loop_
_entity_poly.entity_id
_entity_poly.type
_entity_poly.pdbx_seq_one_letter_code
_entity_poly.pdbx_strand_id
1 'polypeptide(L)'
;AKGKCQNCSCEITLADFHADHITPFSLGGKTELSNGQALCSSCNLKKSTSFKINVGNWLPPGWELRKWQEEFLQRCYMSMIQQINKPKEDINPFILHAFPGSGKTLASLLIGAYLKEQGFIEKIIVCVPSDFLRDQMEDDARKIGLHLNKKNSCAEGFDGIVTTYAKIGYRNFDTGTMVNAEIL
;
A
#
# COMPACT_ATOMS: atom_id res chain seq x y z
N ALA A 1 28.19 -15.27 -9.26
CA ALA A 1 29.04 -14.61 -8.27
C ALA A 1 30.20 -15.54 -7.93
N LYS A 2 31.44 -15.14 -8.20
CA LYS A 2 32.64 -15.94 -7.92
C LYS A 2 33.06 -15.81 -6.45
N GLY A 3 32.13 -16.07 -5.50
CA GLY A 3 32.41 -15.90 -4.08
C GLY A 3 32.56 -14.45 -3.61
N LYS A 4 31.99 -13.49 -4.37
CA LYS A 4 32.05 -12.06 -4.00
C LYS A 4 30.68 -11.43 -4.10
N CYS A 5 30.38 -10.50 -3.19
CA CYS A 5 29.21 -9.64 -3.24
C CYS A 5 29.24 -8.77 -4.50
N GLN A 6 28.17 -8.80 -5.28
CA GLN A 6 28.10 -8.05 -6.54
C GLN A 6 27.95 -6.52 -6.34
N ASN A 7 27.69 -6.06 -5.12
CA ASN A 7 27.59 -4.64 -4.83
C ASN A 7 28.88 -4.05 -4.21
N CYS A 8 29.46 -4.69 -3.20
CA CYS A 8 30.65 -4.15 -2.49
C CYS A 8 31.93 -4.97 -2.69
N SER A 9 31.84 -6.07 -3.45
CA SER A 9 32.97 -6.96 -3.78
C SER A 9 33.64 -7.68 -2.58
N CYS A 10 33.08 -7.61 -1.37
CA CYS A 10 33.57 -8.40 -0.26
C CYS A 10 33.38 -9.89 -0.53
N GLU A 11 34.24 -10.73 0.06
CA GLU A 11 34.07 -12.18 -0.01
C GLU A 11 32.79 -12.61 0.69
N ILE A 12 32.07 -13.55 0.08
CA ILE A 12 30.86 -14.18 0.62
C ILE A 12 30.96 -15.68 0.46
N THR A 13 30.50 -16.40 1.47
CA THR A 13 30.44 -17.85 1.50
C THR A 13 29.02 -18.35 1.22
N LEU A 14 28.83 -19.66 1.02
CA LEU A 14 27.50 -20.25 0.84
C LEU A 14 26.64 -20.09 2.10
N ALA A 15 27.24 -19.85 3.26
CA ALA A 15 26.53 -19.69 4.53
C ALA A 15 26.00 -18.26 4.77
N ASP A 16 26.59 -17.24 4.12
CA ASP A 16 26.32 -15.84 4.40
C ASP A 16 25.95 -15.00 3.18
N PHE A 17 25.77 -15.65 2.02
CA PHE A 17 25.28 -14.92 0.84
C PHE A 17 23.75 -14.83 0.83
N HIS A 18 23.24 -13.75 0.29
CA HIS A 18 21.83 -13.55 0.01
C HIS A 18 21.61 -13.54 -1.50
N ALA A 19 20.78 -14.49 -1.98
CA ALA A 19 20.26 -14.45 -3.35
C ALA A 19 19.17 -13.36 -3.40
N ASP A 20 19.36 -12.38 -4.25
CA ASP A 20 18.45 -11.24 -4.36
C ASP A 20 18.18 -10.93 -5.83
N HIS A 21 17.08 -10.25 -6.13
CA HIS A 21 16.74 -9.80 -7.48
C HIS A 21 17.41 -8.46 -7.79
N ILE A 22 18.05 -8.30 -8.96
CA ILE A 22 18.58 -7.02 -9.44
C ILE A 22 17.45 -5.99 -9.50
N THR A 23 16.41 -6.31 -10.27
CA THR A 23 15.12 -5.61 -10.21
C THR A 23 14.26 -6.33 -9.20
N PRO A 24 13.85 -5.69 -8.09
CA PRO A 24 13.02 -6.32 -7.06
C PRO A 24 11.78 -6.98 -7.64
N PHE A 25 11.40 -8.14 -7.12
CA PHE A 25 10.18 -8.85 -7.53
C PHE A 25 8.96 -7.95 -7.37
N SER A 26 8.92 -7.12 -6.32
CA SER A 26 7.89 -6.12 -6.07
C SER A 26 7.80 -5.00 -7.11
N LEU A 27 8.82 -4.85 -7.96
CA LEU A 27 8.84 -3.92 -9.09
C LEU A 27 8.70 -4.63 -10.43
N GLY A 28 8.14 -5.85 -10.44
CA GLY A 28 7.93 -6.64 -11.66
C GLY A 28 9.17 -7.40 -12.13
N GLY A 29 10.22 -7.47 -11.32
CA GLY A 29 11.41 -8.26 -11.63
C GLY A 29 11.10 -9.74 -11.64
N LYS A 30 11.45 -10.44 -12.74
CA LYS A 30 11.22 -11.86 -12.88
C LYS A 30 12.24 -12.68 -12.07
N THR A 31 11.80 -13.83 -11.55
CA THR A 31 12.68 -14.79 -10.88
C THR A 31 13.39 -15.64 -11.94
N GLU A 32 14.47 -15.09 -12.50
CA GLU A 32 15.32 -15.71 -13.50
C GLU A 32 16.80 -15.37 -13.23
N LEU A 33 17.71 -16.20 -13.75
CA LEU A 33 19.14 -16.03 -13.48
C LEU A 33 19.71 -14.68 -13.95
N SER A 34 19.17 -14.12 -15.03
CA SER A 34 19.54 -12.80 -15.56
C SER A 34 19.18 -11.66 -14.59
N ASN A 35 18.17 -11.84 -13.75
CA ASN A 35 17.75 -10.89 -12.71
C ASN A 35 18.24 -11.28 -11.31
N GLY A 36 19.05 -12.32 -11.18
CA GLY A 36 19.61 -12.76 -9.90
C GLY A 36 20.97 -12.13 -9.59
N GLN A 37 21.16 -11.76 -8.32
CA GLN A 37 22.45 -11.29 -7.81
C GLN A 37 22.76 -11.88 -6.45
N ALA A 38 24.06 -12.02 -6.16
CA ALA A 38 24.55 -12.45 -4.86
C ALA A 38 25.04 -11.25 -4.05
N LEU A 39 24.47 -11.01 -2.89
CA LEU A 39 24.81 -9.92 -1.98
C LEU A 39 25.28 -10.46 -0.63
N CYS A 40 26.16 -9.71 0.03
CA CYS A 40 26.40 -9.91 1.46
C CYS A 40 25.22 -9.38 2.27
N SER A 41 25.08 -9.82 3.53
CA SER A 41 23.98 -9.43 4.42
C SER A 41 23.80 -7.92 4.52
N SER A 42 24.89 -7.15 4.67
CA SER A 42 24.83 -5.70 4.79
C SER A 42 24.35 -5.01 3.50
N CYS A 43 24.79 -5.49 2.33
CA CYS A 43 24.34 -4.93 1.05
C CYS A 43 22.88 -5.29 0.75
N ASN A 44 22.46 -6.52 1.07
CA ASN A 44 21.08 -6.94 0.93
C ASN A 44 20.15 -6.12 1.84
N LEU A 45 20.54 -5.89 3.08
CA LEU A 45 19.78 -5.04 4.02
C LEU A 45 19.70 -3.59 3.54
N LYS A 46 20.82 -3.00 3.08
CA LYS A 46 20.84 -1.64 2.51
C LYS A 46 19.94 -1.54 1.27
N LYS A 47 19.95 -2.53 0.41
CA LYS A 47 19.09 -2.55 -0.78
C LYS A 47 17.62 -2.62 -0.41
N SER A 48 17.23 -3.44 0.55
CA SER A 48 15.85 -3.51 1.04
C SER A 48 15.37 -2.20 1.67
N THR A 49 16.28 -1.40 2.25
CA THR A 49 15.99 -0.07 2.82
C THR A 49 16.08 1.08 1.80
N SER A 50 16.61 0.83 0.61
CA SER A 50 16.78 1.87 -0.43
C SER A 50 15.52 2.09 -1.28
N PHE A 51 14.56 1.17 -1.25
CA PHE A 51 13.28 1.36 -1.94
C PHE A 51 12.46 2.42 -1.19
N LYS A 52 12.31 3.57 -1.78
CA LYS A 52 11.44 4.64 -1.26
C LYS A 52 10.24 4.81 -2.17
N ILE A 53 9.06 4.75 -1.60
CA ILE A 53 7.83 5.16 -2.27
C ILE A 53 7.90 6.68 -2.44
N ASN A 54 7.87 7.14 -3.68
CA ASN A 54 7.81 8.57 -3.96
C ASN A 54 6.33 9.00 -4.04
N VAL A 55 5.86 9.67 -3.03
CA VAL A 55 4.50 10.25 -2.95
C VAL A 55 4.52 11.77 -3.06
N GLY A 56 5.65 12.36 -3.47
CA GLY A 56 5.83 13.82 -3.53
C GLY A 56 4.81 14.52 -4.43
N ASN A 57 4.32 13.84 -5.47
CA ASN A 57 3.32 14.40 -6.39
C ASN A 57 1.94 14.62 -5.74
N TRP A 58 1.63 13.95 -4.62
CA TRP A 58 0.36 14.08 -3.90
C TRP A 58 0.47 14.91 -2.63
N LEU A 59 1.68 15.22 -2.17
CA LEU A 59 1.83 16.07 -1.00
C LEU A 59 1.59 17.53 -1.37
N PRO A 60 0.75 18.25 -0.62
CA PRO A 60 0.61 19.69 -0.79
C PRO A 60 1.97 20.40 -0.66
N PRO A 61 2.19 21.52 -1.33
CA PRO A 61 3.44 22.27 -1.24
C PRO A 61 3.84 22.56 0.20
N GLY A 62 5.08 22.26 0.55
CA GLY A 62 5.61 22.46 1.89
C GLY A 62 5.27 21.37 2.92
N TRP A 63 4.57 20.31 2.49
CA TRP A 63 4.32 19.15 3.35
C TRP A 63 5.42 18.10 3.19
N GLU A 64 5.84 17.54 4.31
CA GLU A 64 6.80 16.45 4.37
C GLU A 64 6.23 15.29 5.16
N LEU A 65 6.59 14.08 4.75
CA LEU A 65 6.23 12.88 5.50
C LEU A 65 7.05 12.78 6.78
N ARG A 66 6.41 12.38 7.84
CA ARG A 66 7.10 11.94 9.07
C ARG A 66 7.76 10.59 8.79
N LYS A 67 8.89 10.32 9.41
CA LYS A 67 9.66 9.07 9.24
C LYS A 67 8.79 7.81 9.34
N TRP A 68 7.88 7.75 10.32
CA TRP A 68 6.99 6.60 10.48
C TRP A 68 5.99 6.44 9.32
N GLN A 69 5.57 7.53 8.67
CA GLN A 69 4.69 7.49 7.49
C GLN A 69 5.44 6.90 6.29
N GLU A 70 6.69 7.30 6.07
CA GLU A 70 7.54 6.70 5.03
C GLU A 70 7.71 5.19 5.24
N GLU A 71 8.02 4.77 6.48
CA GLU A 71 8.16 3.37 6.84
C GLU A 71 6.83 2.60 6.67
N PHE A 72 5.70 3.19 7.04
CA PHE A 72 4.38 2.60 6.85
C PHE A 72 4.07 2.39 5.37
N LEU A 73 4.22 3.43 4.54
CA LEU A 73 3.97 3.35 3.11
C LEU A 73 4.79 2.22 2.47
N GLN A 74 6.07 2.15 2.79
CA GLN A 74 6.96 1.12 2.29
C GLN A 74 6.52 -0.29 2.71
N ARG A 75 6.24 -0.50 3.99
CA ARG A 75 5.81 -1.80 4.53
C ARG A 75 4.46 -2.22 3.96
N CYS A 76 3.51 -1.29 3.88
CA CYS A 76 2.18 -1.55 3.34
C CYS A 76 2.27 -1.97 1.87
N TYR A 77 3.00 -1.22 1.05
CA TYR A 77 3.25 -1.54 -0.35
C TYR A 77 3.87 -2.93 -0.52
N MET A 78 4.94 -3.24 0.20
CA MET A 78 5.61 -4.54 0.13
C MET A 78 4.67 -5.68 0.54
N SER A 79 3.88 -5.49 1.60
CA SER A 79 2.89 -6.47 2.04
C SER A 79 1.81 -6.70 0.98
N MET A 80 1.30 -5.64 0.36
CA MET A 80 0.25 -5.76 -0.66
C MET A 80 0.76 -6.45 -1.92
N ILE A 81 1.97 -6.12 -2.40
CA ILE A 81 2.55 -6.79 -3.57
C ILE A 81 2.74 -8.28 -3.34
N GLN A 82 3.16 -8.70 -2.15
CA GLN A 82 3.28 -10.11 -1.82
C GLN A 82 1.95 -10.85 -1.80
N GLN A 83 0.84 -10.13 -1.71
CA GLN A 83 -0.50 -10.70 -1.59
C GLN A 83 -1.33 -10.61 -2.88
N ILE A 84 -0.89 -9.83 -3.87
CA ILE A 84 -1.67 -9.52 -5.08
C ILE A 84 -2.07 -10.76 -5.89
N ASN A 85 -1.26 -11.82 -5.82
CA ASN A 85 -1.51 -13.10 -6.52
C ASN A 85 -2.02 -14.20 -5.59
N LYS A 86 -2.33 -13.90 -4.33
CA LYS A 86 -2.86 -14.87 -3.38
C LYS A 86 -4.36 -15.04 -3.54
N PRO A 87 -4.92 -16.22 -3.22
CA PRO A 87 -6.35 -16.39 -3.05
C PRO A 87 -6.91 -15.38 -2.04
N LYS A 88 -8.16 -14.95 -2.22
CA LYS A 88 -8.80 -13.94 -1.35
C LYS A 88 -8.78 -14.33 0.13
N GLU A 89 -8.89 -15.64 0.41
CA GLU A 89 -8.88 -16.22 1.76
C GLU A 89 -7.53 -16.06 2.47
N ASP A 90 -6.45 -15.94 1.70
CA ASP A 90 -5.07 -15.85 2.20
C ASP A 90 -4.55 -14.40 2.31
N ILE A 91 -5.41 -13.42 2.04
CA ILE A 91 -5.05 -12.00 2.14
C ILE A 91 -5.09 -11.56 3.59
N ASN A 92 -3.94 -11.18 4.11
CA ASN A 92 -3.82 -10.64 5.46
C ASN A 92 -4.05 -9.12 5.46
N PRO A 93 -4.97 -8.61 6.29
CA PRO A 93 -5.16 -7.18 6.43
C PRO A 93 -3.92 -6.50 7.02
N PHE A 94 -3.62 -5.29 6.57
CA PHE A 94 -2.58 -4.46 7.17
C PHE A 94 -3.20 -3.52 8.20
N ILE A 95 -2.78 -3.62 9.47
CA ILE A 95 -3.29 -2.80 10.56
C ILE A 95 -2.29 -1.70 10.89
N LEU A 96 -2.73 -0.45 10.80
CA LEU A 96 -1.96 0.72 11.22
C LEU A 96 -2.42 1.19 12.60
N HIS A 97 -1.56 1.01 13.60
CA HIS A 97 -1.78 1.52 14.94
C HIS A 97 -0.85 2.73 15.20
N ALA A 98 -1.44 3.90 15.44
CA ALA A 98 -0.71 5.12 15.73
C ALA A 98 -1.59 6.08 16.56
N PHE A 99 -0.98 7.03 17.27
CA PHE A 99 -1.69 7.98 18.13
C PHE A 99 -2.68 8.87 17.36
N PRO A 100 -3.75 9.37 17.99
CA PRO A 100 -4.60 10.42 17.42
C PRO A 100 -3.76 11.63 16.98
N GLY A 101 -4.14 12.26 15.85
CA GLY A 101 -3.41 13.42 15.32
C GLY A 101 -2.03 13.11 14.68
N SER A 102 -1.61 11.85 14.64
CA SER A 102 -0.31 11.47 14.05
C SER A 102 -0.26 11.55 12.52
N GLY A 103 -1.41 11.70 11.83
CA GLY A 103 -1.49 11.73 10.37
C GLY A 103 -1.75 10.37 9.71
N LYS A 104 -2.45 9.45 10.41
CA LYS A 104 -2.85 8.14 9.86
C LYS A 104 -3.67 8.24 8.58
N THR A 105 -4.65 9.14 8.58
CA THR A 105 -5.53 9.38 7.45
C THR A 105 -4.74 9.71 6.19
N LEU A 106 -3.80 10.65 6.29
CA LEU A 106 -2.93 11.01 5.18
C LEU A 106 -2.12 9.81 4.68
N ALA A 107 -1.48 9.07 5.57
CA ALA A 107 -0.68 7.91 5.19
C ALA A 107 -1.52 6.83 4.50
N SER A 108 -2.75 6.58 4.98
CA SER A 108 -3.66 5.60 4.37
C SER A 108 -4.18 6.04 3.00
N LEU A 109 -4.46 7.32 2.81
CA LEU A 109 -4.87 7.85 1.51
C LEU A 109 -3.71 7.85 0.50
N LEU A 110 -2.51 8.21 0.94
CA LEU A 110 -1.31 8.22 0.09
C LEU A 110 -0.95 6.83 -0.44
N ILE A 111 -1.07 5.78 0.39
CA ILE A 111 -0.81 4.42 -0.12
C ILE A 111 -1.85 4.01 -1.16
N GLY A 112 -3.12 4.37 -0.96
CA GLY A 112 -4.17 4.13 -1.94
C GLY A 112 -3.91 4.86 -3.26
N ALA A 113 -3.54 6.15 -3.20
CA ALA A 113 -3.19 6.94 -4.37
C ALA A 113 -2.00 6.33 -5.13
N TYR A 114 -0.95 5.96 -4.40
CA TYR A 114 0.23 5.35 -4.99
C TYR A 114 -0.08 4.01 -5.68
N LEU A 115 -0.83 3.12 -5.02
CA LEU A 115 -1.20 1.83 -5.60
C LEU A 115 -2.07 1.98 -6.85
N LYS A 116 -2.95 2.97 -6.88
CA LYS A 116 -3.76 3.29 -8.05
C LYS A 116 -2.90 3.80 -9.21
N GLU A 117 -1.99 4.74 -8.95
CA GLU A 117 -1.06 5.24 -9.98
C GLU A 117 -0.18 4.13 -10.56
N GLN A 118 0.26 3.18 -9.72
CA GLN A 118 1.02 2.02 -10.19
C GLN A 118 0.17 0.96 -10.91
N GLY A 119 -1.15 1.14 -11.01
CA GLY A 119 -2.05 0.22 -11.68
C GLY A 119 -2.36 -1.06 -10.91
N PHE A 120 -2.04 -1.13 -9.62
CA PHE A 120 -2.34 -2.30 -8.79
C PHE A 120 -3.81 -2.35 -8.34
N ILE A 121 -4.45 -1.20 -8.27
CA ILE A 121 -5.87 -1.08 -7.92
C ILE A 121 -6.55 -0.08 -8.88
N GLU A 122 -7.83 -0.28 -9.15
CA GLU A 122 -8.62 0.62 -9.99
C GLU A 122 -9.35 1.67 -9.15
N LYS A 123 -9.88 1.27 -8.00
CA LYS A 123 -10.73 2.10 -7.13
C LYS A 123 -10.34 1.93 -5.66
N ILE A 124 -10.62 2.97 -4.89
CA ILE A 124 -10.39 3.03 -3.46
C ILE A 124 -11.74 3.08 -2.74
N ILE A 125 -11.95 2.20 -1.76
CA ILE A 125 -13.12 2.24 -0.88
C ILE A 125 -12.64 2.60 0.52
N VAL A 126 -13.11 3.75 1.03
CA VAL A 126 -12.83 4.20 2.38
C VAL A 126 -14.06 4.07 3.23
N CYS A 127 -13.97 3.28 4.31
CA CYS A 127 -15.06 3.02 5.22
C CYS A 127 -14.81 3.73 6.56
N VAL A 128 -15.78 4.52 7.00
CA VAL A 128 -15.70 5.32 8.24
C VAL A 128 -16.90 5.09 9.15
N PRO A 129 -16.78 5.34 10.46
CA PRO A 129 -17.87 5.10 11.41
C PRO A 129 -19.04 6.07 11.30
N SER A 130 -18.86 7.29 10.79
CA SER A 130 -19.89 8.34 10.81
C SER A 130 -19.86 9.22 9.58
N ASP A 131 -20.98 9.90 9.30
CA ASP A 131 -21.09 10.85 8.20
C ASP A 131 -20.16 12.07 8.39
N PHE A 132 -19.91 12.50 9.62
CA PHE A 132 -18.95 13.56 9.90
C PHE A 132 -17.53 13.16 9.46
N LEU A 133 -17.08 11.95 9.80
CA LEU A 133 -15.78 11.43 9.38
C LEU A 133 -15.73 11.17 7.87
N ARG A 134 -16.86 10.85 7.24
CA ARG A 134 -16.95 10.73 5.79
C ARG A 134 -16.61 12.06 5.10
N ASP A 135 -17.21 13.15 5.57
CA ASP A 135 -16.97 14.47 5.00
C ASP A 135 -15.53 14.93 5.22
N GLN A 136 -14.99 14.70 6.42
CA GLN A 136 -13.58 14.97 6.71
C GLN A 136 -12.64 14.15 5.83
N MET A 137 -12.93 12.87 5.62
CA MET A 137 -12.09 11.98 4.80
C MET A 137 -12.08 12.41 3.32
N GLU A 138 -13.23 12.85 2.80
CA GLU A 138 -13.32 13.38 1.43
C GLU A 138 -12.51 14.67 1.29
N ASP A 139 -12.59 15.57 2.26
CA ASP A 139 -11.80 16.81 2.26
C ASP A 139 -10.29 16.53 2.36
N ASP A 140 -9.87 15.57 3.18
CA ASP A 140 -8.47 15.17 3.31
C ASP A 140 -7.96 14.48 2.02
N ALA A 141 -8.79 13.65 1.38
CA ALA A 141 -8.48 13.05 0.08
C ALA A 141 -8.28 14.12 -1.01
N ARG A 142 -9.15 15.12 -1.05
CA ARG A 142 -9.07 16.22 -2.02
C ARG A 142 -7.77 17.03 -1.89
N LYS A 143 -7.26 17.23 -0.67
CA LYS A 143 -5.99 17.93 -0.43
C LYS A 143 -4.79 17.27 -1.11
N ILE A 144 -4.85 15.97 -1.32
CA ILE A 144 -3.82 15.17 -2.01
C ILE A 144 -4.22 14.81 -3.45
N GLY A 145 -5.23 15.45 -4.00
CA GLY A 145 -5.65 15.22 -5.39
C GLY A 145 -6.46 13.94 -5.64
N LEU A 146 -6.92 13.25 -4.58
CA LEU A 146 -7.85 12.13 -4.70
C LEU A 146 -9.30 12.61 -4.69
N HIS A 147 -10.07 12.17 -5.69
CA HIS A 147 -11.49 12.48 -5.82
C HIS A 147 -12.34 11.28 -5.36
N LEU A 148 -12.79 11.30 -4.09
CA LEU A 148 -13.67 10.29 -3.54
C LEU A 148 -15.14 10.75 -3.62
N ASN A 149 -16.02 9.86 -4.10
CA ASN A 149 -17.44 10.13 -4.16
C ASN A 149 -18.12 9.80 -2.81
N LYS A 150 -18.95 10.70 -2.31
CA LYS A 150 -19.79 10.48 -1.10
C LYS A 150 -21.11 9.79 -1.41
N LYS A 151 -21.51 9.77 -2.67
CA LYS A 151 -22.71 9.07 -3.14
C LYS A 151 -22.28 7.64 -3.46
N ASN A 152 -22.60 6.67 -2.71
CA ASN A 152 -22.26 5.24 -2.76
C ASN A 152 -22.18 4.60 -4.17
N SER A 153 -21.65 5.30 -5.14
CA SER A 153 -21.44 4.83 -6.51
C SER A 153 -20.02 5.13 -6.98
N CYS A 154 -19.35 4.14 -7.56
CA CYS A 154 -18.07 4.30 -8.24
C CYS A 154 -18.26 4.94 -9.63
N ALA A 155 -18.83 6.14 -9.68
CA ALA A 155 -19.05 6.86 -10.93
C ALA A 155 -17.73 7.14 -11.67
N GLU A 156 -17.81 7.30 -13.00
CA GLU A 156 -16.67 7.75 -13.80
C GLU A 156 -16.16 9.11 -13.30
N GLY A 157 -14.85 9.31 -13.37
CA GLY A 157 -14.20 10.54 -12.91
C GLY A 157 -13.85 10.58 -11.42
N PHE A 158 -14.23 9.54 -10.64
CA PHE A 158 -13.82 9.43 -9.26
C PHE A 158 -12.76 8.33 -9.08
N ASP A 159 -11.84 8.55 -8.13
CA ASP A 159 -10.82 7.58 -7.74
C ASP A 159 -11.37 6.46 -6.85
N GLY A 160 -12.53 6.67 -6.28
CA GLY A 160 -13.19 5.73 -5.40
C GLY A 160 -14.36 6.35 -4.65
N ILE A 161 -14.74 5.72 -3.56
CA ILE A 161 -15.83 6.17 -2.69
C ILE A 161 -15.39 6.30 -1.24
N VAL A 162 -16.04 7.19 -0.51
CA VAL A 162 -16.01 7.20 0.95
C VAL A 162 -17.42 7.00 1.48
N THR A 163 -17.58 6.01 2.35
CA THR A 163 -18.88 5.58 2.85
C THR A 163 -18.83 5.24 4.35
N THR A 164 -19.98 5.09 4.99
CA THR A 164 -20.03 4.66 6.38
C THR A 164 -20.21 3.14 6.48
N TYR A 165 -19.77 2.55 7.60
CA TYR A 165 -19.98 1.11 7.85
C TYR A 165 -21.44 0.68 7.73
N ALA A 166 -22.37 1.54 8.16
CA ALA A 166 -23.81 1.26 8.07
C ALA A 166 -24.30 1.13 6.61
N LYS A 167 -23.61 1.76 5.65
CA LYS A 167 -23.99 1.73 4.23
C LYS A 167 -23.36 0.60 3.43
N ILE A 168 -22.34 -0.06 3.98
CA ILE A 168 -21.71 -1.24 3.33
C ILE A 168 -22.65 -2.45 3.36
N GLY A 169 -23.64 -2.43 4.22
CA GLY A 169 -24.55 -3.53 4.44
C GLY A 169 -24.21 -4.35 5.68
N TYR A 170 -25.24 -4.92 6.25
CA TYR A 170 -25.13 -5.86 7.37
C TYR A 170 -25.92 -7.13 7.05
N ARG A 171 -25.50 -8.24 7.59
CA ARG A 171 -26.25 -9.47 7.52
C ARG A 171 -27.41 -9.39 8.51
N ASN A 172 -28.63 -9.51 8.03
CA ASN A 172 -29.77 -9.65 8.92
C ASN A 172 -29.64 -11.00 9.65
N PHE A 173 -29.53 -10.97 10.99
CA PHE A 173 -29.34 -12.16 11.81
C PHE A 173 -30.56 -13.09 11.80
N ASP A 174 -31.76 -12.54 11.59
CA ASP A 174 -33.03 -13.33 11.62
C ASP A 174 -33.27 -14.07 10.29
N THR A 175 -32.89 -13.48 9.18
CA THR A 175 -33.15 -14.05 7.83
C THR A 175 -31.88 -14.58 7.15
N GLY A 176 -30.70 -14.28 7.68
CA GLY A 176 -29.41 -14.63 7.06
C GLY A 176 -29.11 -13.89 5.74
N THR A 177 -30.01 -13.01 5.31
CA THR A 177 -29.86 -12.25 4.05
C THR A 177 -29.01 -11.01 4.24
N MET A 178 -28.24 -10.66 3.22
CA MET A 178 -27.53 -9.38 3.16
C MET A 178 -28.53 -8.26 2.88
N VAL A 179 -28.55 -7.28 3.77
CA VAL A 179 -29.38 -6.07 3.61
C VAL A 179 -28.47 -4.93 3.19
N ASN A 180 -28.76 -4.32 2.04
CA ASN A 180 -28.01 -3.23 1.41
C ASN A 180 -26.55 -3.53 1.10
N ALA A 181 -26.31 -4.21 0.00
CA ALA A 181 -25.05 -4.17 -0.72
C ALA A 181 -25.20 -3.28 -1.96
N GLU A 182 -25.49 -1.99 -1.77
CA GLU A 182 -25.52 -1.02 -2.89
C GLU A 182 -24.12 -0.49 -3.27
N ILE A 183 -23.07 -1.20 -2.84
CA ILE A 183 -21.69 -0.84 -3.14
C ILE A 183 -21.05 -1.96 -3.96
N LEU A 184 -21.59 -2.23 -5.11
CA LEU A 184 -20.91 -3.03 -6.15
C LEU A 184 -21.12 -2.39 -7.51
#